data_5d09ec9b2415abfe9448c72cff77bd86
#
_entry.id   5d09ec9b2415abfe9448c72cff77bd86
#
_cell.length_a   1.000
_cell.length_b   1.000
_cell.length_c   1.000
_cell.angle_alpha   90.00
_cell.angle_beta   90.00
_cell.angle_gamma   90.00
#
_symmetry.space_group_name_H-M   'P 1'
#
loop_
_entity.id
_entity.type
_entity.pdbx_description
1 polymer ?
#
loop_
_entity_poly.entity_id
_entity_poly.type
_entity_poly.pdbx_seq_one_letter_code
_entity_poly.pdbx_strand_id
1 'polypeptide(L)'
;MTGGPRFLRHCEAGHHVGPKQSKTISMTTLLNKQMGGWVYIMCSVNRSTLYVGVTSNLPSRVYEHKNKVYPNSFTSRYNCIHLVYYEFYETITEAIAEEKRIKGGSRKKKEALINSMNPGWKDLYDEIKLL
;
A
#
# COMPACT_ATOMS: atom_id res chain seq x y z
N MET A 1 12.64 0.91 5.43
CA MET A 1 12.87 1.11 4.92
C MET A 1 13.20 1.72 4.67
N THR A 2 12.51 1.42 4.67
CA THR A 2 12.57 1.66 4.04
C THR A 2 12.86 2.10 3.79
N GLY A 3 12.40 1.93 3.87
CA GLY A 3 12.56 1.96 3.28
C GLY A 3 12.78 2.36 2.90
N GLY A 4 12.32 2.21 3.01
CA GLY A 4 12.41 2.20 2.39
C GLY A 4 12.47 2.58 2.09
N PRO A 5 12.19 2.29 2.06
CA PRO A 5 12.23 2.45 1.70
C PRO A 5 12.03 2.84 1.53
N ARG A 6 11.83 2.59 1.47
CA ARG A 6 11.69 2.79 1.18
C ARG A 6 11.53 3.19 0.92
N PHE A 7 10.92 2.94 1.14
CA PHE A 7 10.55 3.14 0.62
C PHE A 7 10.71 3.64 0.39
N LEU A 8 10.27 3.13 0.78
CA LEU A 8 10.46 3.49 0.44
C LEU A 8 10.78 3.72 0.13
N ARG A 9 10.59 3.49 0.12
CA ARG A 9 10.85 3.57 -0.21
C ARG A 9 11.02 3.87 -0.54
N HIS A 10 10.54 3.52 -0.19
CA HIS A 10 10.51 3.61 -0.58
C HIS A 10 10.70 4.14 -0.85
N CYS A 11 10.45 3.82 -0.64
CA CYS A 11 10.64 4.14 -1.06
C CYS A 11 11.09 4.64 -1.40
N GLU A 12 11.00 4.50 -1.51
CA GLU A 12 11.38 4.86 -1.96
C GLU A 12 11.65 5.44 -2.41
N ALA A 13 11.48 4.85 -2.44
CA ALA A 13 11.77 5.26 -2.85
C ALA A 13 11.77 5.74 -3.25
N GLY A 14 11.31 5.80 -3.14
CA GLY A 14 11.26 6.13 -3.61
C GLY A 14 11.00 6.58 -4.00
N HIS A 15 10.50 6.71 -4.17
CA HIS A 15 10.09 7.10 -4.81
C HIS A 15 9.96 7.67 -5.37
N HIS A 16 9.70 7.61 -5.58
CA HIS A 16 9.49 8.18 -6.23
C HIS A 16 9.54 8.89 -6.67
N VAL A 17 9.18 8.54 -6.84
CA VAL A 17 9.08 9.29 -7.46
C VAL A 17 9.10 9.99 -7.88
N GLY A 18 8.75 10.23 -8.07
CA GLY A 18 8.61 10.93 -8.63
C GLY A 18 8.48 11.69 -8.96
N PRO A 19 8.28 12.13 -9.12
CA PRO A 19 7.95 12.94 -9.47
C PRO A 19 7.79 13.68 -9.83
N LYS A 20 7.73 13.82 -10.02
CA LYS A 20 7.29 14.54 -10.29
C LYS A 20 6.74 14.99 -10.87
N GLN A 21 6.45 14.99 -11.16
CA GLN A 21 5.76 15.30 -11.69
C GLN A 21 5.12 15.93 -11.98
N SER A 22 4.74 16.22 -12.01
CA SER A 22 4.02 16.74 -12.25
C SER A 22 3.57 17.50 -12.62
N LYS A 23 3.30 17.92 -12.95
CA LYS A 23 2.67 18.66 -13.26
C LYS A 23 2.07 18.86 -14.21
N THR A 24 2.04 18.95 -14.80
CA THR A 24 1.44 19.19 -15.68
C THR A 24 0.60 18.57 -16.02
N ILE A 25 0.49 18.14 -16.38
CA ILE A 25 -0.35 17.41 -16.63
C ILE A 25 -1.48 17.69 -16.29
N SER A 26 -1.55 18.32 -15.88
CA SER A 26 -2.53 18.76 -15.40
C SER A 26 -3.77 18.28 -15.77
N MET A 27 -4.26 18.58 -16.79
CA MET A 27 -5.48 18.26 -17.13
C MET A 27 -5.64 16.86 -17.17
N THR A 28 -4.81 16.23 -17.65
CA THR A 28 -4.88 14.88 -17.78
C THR A 28 -4.98 14.33 -16.45
N THR A 29 -4.21 14.82 -15.60
CA THR A 29 -4.19 14.30 -14.34
C THR A 29 -5.45 14.47 -13.73
N LEU A 30 -6.10 15.49 -14.09
CA LEU A 30 -7.28 15.72 -13.50
C LEU A 30 -8.14 14.66 -13.75
N LEU A 31 -8.07 14.20 -14.90
CA LEU A 31 -8.92 13.29 -15.25
C LEU A 31 -8.74 12.10 -14.56
N ASN A 32 -7.75 11.87 -14.03
CA ASN A 32 -7.65 10.62 -13.65
C ASN A 32 -7.34 10.43 -12.33
N LYS A 33 -7.63 9.41 -11.96
CA LYS A 33 -7.44 9.05 -10.75
C LYS A 33 -6.08 8.86 -10.43
N GLN A 34 -5.23 9.09 -11.31
CA GLN A 34 -3.91 8.93 -11.02
C GLN A 34 -3.49 9.81 -9.94
N MET A 35 -4.30 10.80 -9.67
CA MET A 35 -3.98 11.71 -8.60
C MET A 35 -4.23 11.02 -7.26
N GLY A 36 -5.00 9.98 -7.25
CA GLY A 36 -5.37 9.32 -6.03
C GLY A 36 -4.36 8.31 -5.54
N GLY A 37 -4.55 7.83 -4.35
CA GLY A 37 -3.70 6.81 -3.78
C GLY A 37 -4.46 5.89 -2.86
N TRP A 38 -3.89 4.71 -2.63
CA TRP A 38 -4.48 3.70 -1.76
C TRP A 38 -3.52 3.42 -0.63
N VAL A 39 -4.05 3.36 0.59
CA VAL A 39 -3.31 2.87 1.72
C VAL A 39 -3.77 1.43 1.92
N TYR A 40 -2.86 0.52 2.16
CA TYR A 40 -3.22 -0.88 2.30
C TYR A 40 -2.36 -1.57 3.35
N ILE A 41 -2.85 -2.70 3.85
CA ILE A 41 -2.09 -3.53 4.78
C ILE A 41 -2.02 -4.94 4.23
N MET A 42 -0.79 -5.46 4.09
CA MET A 42 -0.56 -6.85 3.73
C MET A 42 -0.23 -7.63 5.00
N CYS A 43 -0.58 -8.91 5.01
CA CYS A 43 -0.41 -9.74 6.18
C CYS A 43 0.30 -11.02 5.78
N SER A 44 1.15 -11.52 6.66
CA SER A 44 1.79 -12.79 6.41
C SER A 44 0.77 -13.91 6.54
N VAL A 45 1.07 -15.06 5.95
CA VAL A 45 0.16 -16.19 5.96
C VAL A 45 -0.23 -16.59 7.37
N ASN A 46 0.71 -16.53 8.29
CA ASN A 46 0.45 -16.89 9.69
C ASN A 46 -0.02 -15.71 10.55
N ARG A 47 -0.31 -14.57 9.91
CA ARG A 47 -0.82 -13.38 10.59
C ARG A 47 0.14 -12.75 11.61
N SER A 48 1.39 -13.14 11.59
CA SER A 48 2.34 -12.61 12.58
C SER A 48 2.91 -11.26 12.17
N THR A 49 2.93 -10.96 10.89
CA THR A 49 3.58 -9.75 10.37
C THR A 49 2.61 -8.94 9.55
N LEU A 50 2.59 -7.64 9.78
CA LEU A 50 1.77 -6.71 9.01
C LEU A 50 2.69 -5.73 8.27
N TYR A 51 2.34 -5.39 7.06
CA TYR A 51 3.06 -4.41 6.25
C TYR A 51 2.08 -3.33 5.80
N VAL A 52 2.37 -2.07 6.09
CA VAL A 52 1.52 -0.95 5.69
C VAL A 52 2.18 -0.27 4.50
N GLY A 53 1.46 -0.07 3.43
CA GLY A 53 2.00 0.55 2.22
C GLY A 53 1.04 1.54 1.59
N VAL A 54 1.55 2.27 0.60
CA VAL A 54 0.76 3.24 -0.15
C VAL A 54 1.12 3.07 -1.62
N THR A 55 0.13 3.18 -2.49
CA THR A 55 0.36 3.02 -3.92
C THR A 55 -0.69 3.77 -4.71
N SER A 56 -0.38 4.18 -5.92
CA SER A 56 -1.36 4.76 -6.81
C SER A 56 -2.09 3.67 -7.62
N ASN A 57 -1.60 2.44 -7.59
CA ASN A 57 -2.22 1.34 -8.33
C ASN A 57 -2.27 0.11 -7.45
N LEU A 58 -3.37 -0.05 -6.73
CA LEU A 58 -3.50 -1.11 -5.75
C LEU A 58 -3.42 -2.53 -6.35
N PRO A 59 -4.16 -2.86 -7.41
CA PRO A 59 -4.09 -4.22 -7.94
C PRO A 59 -2.68 -4.63 -8.37
N SER A 60 -1.99 -3.73 -9.04
CA SER A 60 -0.65 -3.99 -9.52
C SER A 60 0.32 -4.22 -8.37
N ARG A 61 0.24 -3.35 -7.37
CA ARG A 61 1.15 -3.44 -6.23
C ARG A 61 0.91 -4.70 -5.41
N VAL A 62 -0.36 -5.06 -5.19
CA VAL A 62 -0.68 -6.27 -4.44
C VAL A 62 -0.25 -7.50 -5.23
N TYR A 63 -0.40 -7.48 -6.55
CA TYR A 63 0.07 -8.57 -7.40
C TYR A 63 1.58 -8.77 -7.19
N GLU A 64 2.34 -7.67 -7.17
CA GLU A 64 3.79 -7.73 -6.97
C GLU A 64 4.13 -8.37 -5.62
N HIS A 65 3.39 -8.01 -4.57
CA HIS A 65 3.64 -8.59 -3.25
C HIS A 65 3.30 -10.09 -3.24
N LYS A 66 2.18 -10.46 -3.83
CA LYS A 66 1.74 -11.85 -3.81
C LYS A 66 2.68 -12.75 -4.59
N ASN A 67 3.28 -12.24 -5.65
CA ASN A 67 4.14 -13.02 -6.51
C ASN A 67 5.63 -12.82 -6.20
N LYS A 68 5.91 -12.08 -5.14
CA LYS A 68 7.27 -11.85 -4.68
C LYS A 68 8.18 -11.35 -5.81
N VAL A 69 7.64 -10.41 -6.58
CA VAL A 69 8.36 -9.83 -7.72
C VAL A 69 9.67 -9.20 -7.26
N TYR A 70 9.70 -8.69 -6.03
CA TYR A 70 10.91 -8.13 -5.46
C TYR A 70 11.35 -9.03 -4.30
N PRO A 71 12.14 -10.08 -4.58
CA PRO A 71 12.40 -11.11 -3.58
C PRO A 71 13.11 -10.66 -2.31
N ASN A 72 13.80 -9.52 -2.37
CA ASN A 72 14.49 -9.04 -1.19
C ASN A 72 13.66 -8.03 -0.39
N SER A 73 12.42 -7.76 -0.82
CA SER A 73 11.58 -6.80 -0.12
C SER A 73 11.08 -7.38 1.19
N PHE A 74 10.62 -6.50 2.08
CA PHE A 74 10.07 -6.91 3.36
C PHE A 74 8.92 -7.90 3.17
N THR A 75 7.98 -7.60 2.26
CA THR A 75 6.81 -8.47 2.07
C THR A 75 7.19 -9.84 1.54
N SER A 76 8.22 -9.92 0.69
CA SER A 76 8.67 -11.21 0.18
C SER A 76 9.35 -12.01 1.29
N ARG A 77 10.19 -11.34 2.07
CA ARG A 77 10.93 -12.03 3.11
C ARG A 77 10.03 -12.56 4.23
N TYR A 78 8.99 -11.83 4.56
CA TYR A 78 8.09 -12.22 5.63
C TYR A 78 6.79 -12.86 5.13
N ASN A 79 6.73 -13.14 3.83
CA ASN A 79 5.59 -13.84 3.24
C ASN A 79 4.27 -13.10 3.45
N CYS A 80 4.31 -11.77 3.33
CA CYS A 80 3.11 -10.94 3.48
C CYS A 80 2.38 -10.89 2.14
N ILE A 81 1.62 -11.92 1.86
CA ILE A 81 0.97 -12.08 0.57
C ILE A 81 -0.55 -11.95 0.61
N HIS A 82 -1.12 -11.71 1.78
CA HIS A 82 -2.57 -11.52 1.88
C HIS A 82 -2.89 -10.04 2.06
N LEU A 83 -3.79 -9.50 1.24
CA LEU A 83 -4.27 -8.13 1.38
C LEU A 83 -5.41 -8.16 2.37
N VAL A 84 -5.27 -7.51 3.51
CA VAL A 84 -6.30 -7.56 4.55
C VAL A 84 -7.01 -6.23 4.81
N TYR A 85 -6.50 -5.14 4.25
CA TYR A 85 -7.12 -3.82 4.43
C TYR A 85 -6.72 -2.90 3.29
N TYR A 86 -7.63 -2.06 2.82
CA TYR A 86 -7.29 -1.01 1.86
C TYR A 86 -8.27 0.14 1.97
N GLU A 87 -7.81 1.34 1.63
CA GLU A 87 -8.69 2.51 1.58
C GLU A 87 -8.16 3.50 0.55
N PHE A 88 -9.07 4.10 -0.21
CA PHE A 88 -8.70 5.05 -1.26
C PHE A 88 -8.74 6.48 -0.74
N TYR A 89 -7.80 7.31 -1.18
CA TYR A 89 -7.77 8.73 -0.88
C TYR A 89 -7.67 9.49 -2.20
N GLU A 90 -8.34 10.63 -2.29
CA GLU A 90 -8.41 11.37 -3.54
C GLU A 90 -7.08 11.91 -4.03
N THR A 91 -6.13 12.12 -3.14
CA THR A 91 -4.79 12.54 -3.56
C THR A 91 -3.77 11.60 -2.97
N ILE A 92 -2.66 11.45 -3.68
CA ILE A 92 -1.58 10.59 -3.20
C ILE A 92 -0.96 11.18 -1.94
N THR A 93 -0.98 12.52 -1.81
CA THR A 93 -0.44 13.18 -0.63
C THR A 93 -1.23 12.78 0.61
N GLU A 94 -2.56 12.73 0.51
CA GLU A 94 -3.37 12.31 1.63
C GLU A 94 -3.11 10.85 1.97
N ALA A 95 -2.95 10.01 0.95
CA ALA A 95 -2.69 8.60 1.17
C ALA A 95 -1.35 8.40 1.87
N ILE A 96 -0.32 9.16 1.47
CA ILE A 96 0.99 9.07 2.10
C ILE A 96 0.91 9.50 3.56
N ALA A 97 0.18 10.57 3.85
CA ALA A 97 0.03 11.05 5.22
C ALA A 97 -0.65 9.99 6.08
N GLU A 98 -1.67 9.34 5.54
CA GLU A 98 -2.40 8.33 6.27
C GLU A 98 -1.54 7.07 6.47
N GLU A 99 -0.76 6.71 5.47
CA GLU A 99 0.13 5.56 5.57
C GLU A 99 1.13 5.77 6.71
N LYS A 100 1.67 6.99 6.81
CA LYS A 100 2.61 7.29 7.88
C LYS A 100 1.94 7.25 9.24
N ARG A 101 0.72 7.76 9.32
CA ARG A 101 -0.02 7.76 10.57
C ARG A 101 -0.29 6.33 11.04
N ILE A 102 -0.70 5.45 10.14
CA ILE A 102 -1.00 4.08 10.48
C ILE A 102 0.29 3.34 10.84
N LYS A 103 1.37 3.58 10.08
CA LYS A 103 2.63 2.92 10.34
C LYS A 103 3.17 3.28 11.71
N GLY A 104 2.96 4.50 12.16
CA GLY A 104 3.42 4.94 13.46
C GLY A 104 2.57 4.44 14.62
N GLY A 105 1.43 3.83 14.36
CA GLY A 105 0.56 3.34 15.40
C GLY A 105 0.93 1.96 15.88
N SER A 106 0.28 1.52 16.94
CA SER A 106 0.55 0.21 17.50
C SER A 106 -0.01 -0.90 16.64
N ARG A 107 0.41 -2.11 16.89
CA ARG A 107 -0.16 -3.26 16.21
C ARG A 107 -1.66 -3.36 16.48
N LYS A 108 -2.07 -3.08 17.71
CA LYS A 108 -3.46 -3.15 18.08
C LYS A 108 -4.31 -2.19 17.26
N LYS A 109 -3.79 -1.01 16.97
CA LYS A 109 -4.52 -0.05 16.14
C LYS A 109 -4.64 -0.55 14.70
N LYS A 110 -3.60 -1.19 14.19
CA LYS A 110 -3.64 -1.74 12.85
C LYS A 110 -4.65 -2.89 12.79
N GLU A 111 -4.68 -3.72 13.82
CA GLU A 111 -5.64 -4.81 13.89
C GLU A 111 -7.07 -4.27 13.92
N ALA A 112 -7.29 -3.18 14.64
CA ALA A 112 -8.63 -2.57 14.70
C ALA A 112 -9.07 -2.09 13.32
N LEU A 113 -8.16 -1.52 12.53
CA LEU A 113 -8.49 -1.12 11.18
C LEU A 113 -8.86 -2.33 10.32
N ILE A 114 -8.09 -3.38 10.41
CA ILE A 114 -8.37 -4.59 9.64
C ILE A 114 -9.72 -5.15 10.03
N ASN A 115 -9.98 -5.24 11.34
CA ASN A 115 -11.23 -5.80 11.82
C ASN A 115 -12.45 -4.96 11.44
N SER A 116 -12.28 -3.65 11.28
CA SER A 116 -13.39 -2.79 10.90
C SER A 116 -13.87 -3.08 9.48
N MET A 117 -13.00 -3.59 8.63
CA MET A 117 -13.32 -3.84 7.24
C MET A 117 -13.40 -5.34 6.94
N ASN A 118 -12.55 -6.12 7.58
CA ASN A 118 -12.34 -7.51 7.20
C ASN A 118 -12.08 -8.35 8.46
N PRO A 119 -13.10 -8.54 9.29
CA PRO A 119 -12.90 -9.25 10.56
C PRO A 119 -12.38 -10.68 10.41
N GLY A 120 -12.62 -11.29 9.25
CA GLY A 120 -12.09 -12.62 9.00
C GLY A 120 -10.66 -12.65 8.54
N TRP A 121 -10.06 -11.48 8.28
CA TRP A 121 -8.68 -11.35 7.78
C TRP A 121 -8.49 -12.15 6.49
N LYS A 122 -9.50 -12.12 5.62
CA LYS A 122 -9.42 -12.82 4.35
C LYS A 122 -8.56 -12.05 3.39
N ASP A 123 -7.98 -12.73 2.41
CA ASP A 123 -7.23 -12.06 1.36
C ASP A 123 -8.24 -11.36 0.45
N LEU A 124 -8.17 -10.05 0.36
CA LEU A 124 -9.13 -9.25 -0.40
C LEU A 124 -8.71 -9.02 -1.86
N TYR A 125 -7.64 -9.68 -2.31
CA TYR A 125 -7.15 -9.44 -3.67
C TYR A 125 -8.22 -9.66 -4.73
N ASP A 126 -9.06 -10.68 -4.57
CA ASP A 126 -10.07 -10.96 -5.57
C ASP A 126 -11.07 -9.81 -5.71
N GLU A 127 -11.26 -9.01 -4.66
CA GLU A 127 -12.17 -7.88 -4.71
C GLU A 127 -11.58 -6.73 -5.50
N ILE A 128 -10.27 -6.60 -5.54
CA ILE A 128 -9.65 -5.42 -6.13
C ILE A 128 -8.98 -5.68 -7.46
N LYS A 129 -8.82 -6.92 -7.87
CA LYS A 129 -8.00 -7.22 -9.04
C LYS A 129 -8.57 -6.67 -10.35
N LEU A 130 -9.81 -6.27 -10.35
CA LEU A 130 -10.41 -5.67 -11.54
C LEU A 130 -10.52 -4.15 -11.46
N LEU A 131 -9.99 -3.53 -10.45
CA LEU A 131 -10.07 -2.07 -10.31
C LEU A 131 -9.30 -1.33 -11.41
#